data_7cc0b40804a47b212abbe39778336f62
#
_entry.id   7cc0b40804a47b212abbe39778336f62
#
_cell.length_a   1.000
_cell.length_b   1.000
_cell.length_c   1.000
_cell.angle_alpha   90.00
_cell.angle_beta   90.00
_cell.angle_gamma   90.00
#
_symmetry.space_group_name_H-M   'P 1'
#
loop_
_entity.id
_entity.type
_entity.pdbx_description
1 polymer ?
#
loop_
_entity_poly.entity_id
_entity_poly.type
_entity_poly.pdbx_seq_one_letter_code
_entity_poly.pdbx_strand_id
1 'polypeptide(L)'
;MNMKKLGLTALAGSLVASSAIAGALDVTGSSKITYASKHDSEVTGNPFSMSTGVTFAGSGDLDNGGTMSWTLATDNVAFSSSNIKLDMGDSGSIHFGNGSSVAGQKKYADVVPTAGEQVYDDVDATDNGLADNVSNSNMLGYNGSFGGLTVSLGWAKDTGGADSSWAVEYPDLIDGMTIGFSMGENGNTDDATSAWVKYTSGAITAAWQRSEVDYVASGTNDEESNHIGLSFAMNDSLTVSVGRQEVDMGAGKVDEESTGVAASYTMGSMTVAAHSNTTDDVGGSSGTDDSITEVSVAF
;
A
#
# COMPACT_ATOMS: atom_id res chain seq x y z
N MET A 1 6.49 -35.60 -37.14
CA MET A 1 5.63 -34.83 -36.24
C MET A 1 6.52 -33.92 -35.40
N ASN A 2 6.30 -32.61 -35.38
CA ASN A 2 7.25 -31.65 -34.83
C ASN A 2 7.08 -31.56 -33.29
N MET A 3 8.03 -32.07 -32.52
CA MET A 3 7.99 -32.16 -31.03
C MET A 3 7.73 -30.81 -30.36
N LYS A 4 8.14 -29.68 -30.98
CA LYS A 4 7.82 -28.32 -30.46
C LYS A 4 6.33 -27.99 -30.52
N LYS A 5 5.61 -28.50 -31.53
CA LYS A 5 4.14 -28.32 -31.62
C LYS A 5 3.39 -29.19 -30.63
N LEU A 6 3.92 -30.39 -30.33
CA LEU A 6 3.32 -31.29 -29.35
C LEU A 6 3.43 -30.72 -27.92
N GLY A 7 4.59 -30.13 -27.57
CA GLY A 7 4.79 -29.52 -26.26
C GLY A 7 3.90 -28.30 -26.04
N LEU A 8 3.72 -27.45 -27.06
CA LEU A 8 2.86 -26.27 -26.98
C LEU A 8 1.37 -26.66 -26.86
N THR A 9 0.95 -27.71 -27.57
CA THR A 9 -0.44 -28.21 -27.51
C THR A 9 -0.74 -28.90 -26.18
N ALA A 10 0.23 -29.60 -25.59
CA ALA A 10 0.09 -30.21 -24.27
C ALA A 10 0.02 -29.14 -23.16
N LEU A 11 0.80 -28.07 -23.25
CA LEU A 11 0.76 -26.96 -22.29
C LEU A 11 -0.56 -26.18 -22.40
N ALA A 12 -1.03 -25.89 -23.62
CA ALA A 12 -2.33 -25.25 -23.85
C ALA A 12 -3.48 -26.14 -23.39
N GLY A 13 -3.39 -27.46 -23.61
CA GLY A 13 -4.39 -28.41 -23.13
C GLY A 13 -4.43 -28.56 -21.60
N SER A 14 -3.29 -28.46 -20.92
CA SER A 14 -3.24 -28.49 -19.45
C SER A 14 -3.80 -27.22 -18.80
N LEU A 15 -3.60 -26.05 -19.43
CA LEU A 15 -4.19 -24.79 -19.00
C LEU A 15 -5.72 -24.78 -19.17
N VAL A 16 -6.23 -25.39 -20.26
CA VAL A 16 -7.68 -25.49 -20.50
C VAL A 16 -8.33 -26.54 -19.56
N ALA A 17 -7.62 -27.61 -19.23
CA ALA A 17 -8.15 -28.64 -18.32
C ALA A 17 -8.20 -28.19 -16.85
N SER A 18 -7.34 -27.27 -16.44
CA SER A 18 -7.39 -26.67 -15.09
C SER A 18 -8.49 -25.62 -14.94
N SER A 19 -8.99 -25.05 -16.05
CA SER A 19 -10.09 -24.08 -16.02
C SER A 19 -11.48 -24.68 -15.72
N ALA A 20 -11.60 -26.01 -15.68
CA ALA A 20 -12.85 -26.68 -15.36
C ALA A 20 -13.11 -26.84 -13.85
N ILE A 21 -12.14 -26.55 -12.99
CA ILE A 21 -12.24 -26.70 -11.52
C ILE A 21 -11.80 -25.43 -10.77
N ALA A 22 -10.92 -24.63 -11.33
CA ALA A 22 -10.57 -23.29 -10.84
C ALA A 22 -10.96 -22.30 -11.92
N GLY A 23 -11.76 -21.28 -11.60
CA GLY A 23 -12.23 -20.27 -12.57
C GLY A 23 -11.17 -19.78 -13.57
N ALA A 24 -11.53 -18.88 -14.46
CA ALA A 24 -10.61 -18.39 -15.48
C ALA A 24 -9.33 -17.83 -14.83
N LEU A 25 -8.18 -18.21 -15.38
CA LEU A 25 -6.89 -17.62 -15.02
C LEU A 25 -6.71 -16.31 -15.81
N ASP A 26 -6.70 -15.20 -15.12
CA ASP A 26 -6.35 -13.91 -15.68
C ASP A 26 -4.86 -13.63 -15.49
N VAL A 27 -4.22 -13.15 -16.54
CA VAL A 27 -2.82 -12.71 -16.50
C VAL A 27 -2.76 -11.28 -17.00
N THR A 28 -2.31 -10.38 -16.14
CA THR A 28 -2.12 -8.97 -16.48
C THR A 28 -0.65 -8.61 -16.34
N GLY A 29 -0.17 -7.76 -17.24
CA GLY A 29 1.18 -7.23 -17.20
C GLY A 29 1.14 -5.71 -16.99
N SER A 30 2.18 -5.18 -16.40
CA SER A 30 2.41 -3.75 -16.27
C SER A 30 3.87 -3.41 -16.55
N SER A 31 4.12 -2.19 -17.00
CA SER A 31 5.47 -1.65 -17.15
C SER A 31 5.47 -0.17 -16.78
N LYS A 32 6.48 0.26 -16.04
CA LYS A 32 6.68 1.67 -15.66
C LYS A 32 8.10 2.09 -16.06
N ILE A 33 8.23 3.22 -16.73
CA ILE A 33 9.49 3.91 -16.97
C ILE A 33 9.48 5.15 -16.08
N THR A 34 10.57 5.36 -15.37
CA THR A 34 10.73 6.45 -14.42
C THR A 34 11.95 7.28 -14.75
N TYR A 35 11.83 8.59 -14.67
CA TYR A 35 12.93 9.53 -14.59
C TYR A 35 12.91 10.18 -13.21
N ALA A 36 14.01 10.08 -12.47
CA ALA A 36 14.16 10.66 -11.13
C ALA A 36 15.33 11.66 -11.08
N SER A 37 15.09 12.79 -10.45
CA SER A 37 16.11 13.78 -10.09
C SER A 37 16.10 13.93 -8.58
N LYS A 38 17.19 13.50 -7.94
CA LYS A 38 17.37 13.51 -6.48
C LYS A 38 18.24 14.68 -6.04
N HIS A 39 18.29 14.93 -4.75
CA HIS A 39 19.18 15.91 -4.13
C HIS A 39 20.66 15.68 -4.53
N ASP A 40 21.43 16.76 -4.61
CA ASP A 40 22.75 16.93 -5.25
C ASP A 40 23.79 15.81 -5.10
N SER A 41 23.73 15.00 -4.06
CA SER A 41 24.76 13.98 -3.77
C SER A 41 24.39 12.57 -4.19
N GLU A 42 23.13 12.29 -4.54
CA GLU A 42 22.65 10.94 -4.72
C GLU A 42 22.54 10.45 -6.16
N VAL A 43 22.42 11.34 -7.12
CA VAL A 43 22.34 10.95 -8.53
C VAL A 43 23.72 10.73 -9.11
N THR A 44 24.32 9.60 -8.80
CA THR A 44 25.53 9.12 -9.45
C THR A 44 25.18 8.09 -10.51
N GLY A 45 24.66 8.46 -11.68
CA GLY A 45 24.39 7.49 -12.72
C GLY A 45 23.24 7.85 -13.65
N ASN A 46 22.57 6.84 -14.17
CA ASN A 46 21.46 6.99 -15.08
C ASN A 46 20.18 7.36 -14.29
N PRO A 47 19.55 8.52 -14.55
CA PRO A 47 18.31 8.91 -13.87
C PRO A 47 17.08 8.11 -14.33
N PHE A 48 17.22 7.29 -15.36
CA PHE A 48 16.13 6.46 -15.87
C PHE A 48 16.15 5.07 -15.23
N SER A 49 14.98 4.62 -14.82
CA SER A 49 14.71 3.26 -14.39
C SER A 49 13.50 2.67 -15.10
N MET A 50 13.35 1.37 -15.03
CA MET A 50 12.20 0.65 -15.56
C MET A 50 11.82 -0.47 -14.59
N SER A 51 10.54 -0.58 -14.30
CA SER A 51 9.97 -1.74 -13.61
C SER A 51 8.93 -2.45 -14.48
N THR A 52 8.79 -3.75 -14.28
CA THR A 52 7.80 -4.58 -14.96
C THR A 52 7.14 -5.51 -13.96
N GLY A 53 5.84 -5.68 -14.05
CA GLY A 53 5.09 -6.58 -13.20
C GLY A 53 4.24 -7.56 -13.99
N VAL A 54 4.02 -8.74 -13.44
CA VAL A 54 3.03 -9.70 -13.93
C VAL A 54 2.18 -10.15 -12.75
N THR A 55 0.87 -10.07 -12.92
CA THR A 55 -0.09 -10.57 -11.94
C THR A 55 -0.88 -11.72 -12.54
N PHE A 56 -0.91 -12.83 -11.82
CA PHE A 56 -1.79 -13.96 -12.07
C PHE A 56 -2.94 -13.90 -11.07
N ALA A 57 -4.17 -14.03 -11.55
CA ALA A 57 -5.35 -14.06 -10.70
C ALA A 57 -6.31 -15.17 -11.14
N GLY A 58 -7.00 -15.75 -10.18
CA GLY A 58 -8.02 -16.74 -10.44
C GLY A 58 -9.09 -16.71 -9.37
N SER A 59 -10.30 -17.12 -9.72
CA SER A 59 -11.41 -17.24 -8.77
C SER A 59 -12.32 -18.41 -9.13
N GLY A 60 -13.06 -18.91 -8.15
CA GLY A 60 -14.05 -19.96 -8.33
C GLY A 60 -15.09 -19.92 -7.22
N ASP A 61 -16.32 -20.21 -7.58
CA ASP A 61 -17.44 -20.29 -6.65
C ASP A 61 -17.42 -21.63 -5.89
N LEU A 62 -17.84 -21.58 -4.64
CA LEU A 62 -17.99 -22.74 -3.78
C LEU A 62 -19.46 -23.15 -3.69
N ASP A 63 -19.71 -24.44 -3.48
CA ASP A 63 -21.08 -25.00 -3.37
C ASP A 63 -21.93 -24.36 -2.26
N ASN A 64 -21.30 -23.73 -1.27
CA ASN A 64 -21.96 -23.03 -0.17
C ASN A 64 -22.27 -21.54 -0.46
N GLY A 65 -22.04 -21.08 -1.70
CA GLY A 65 -22.26 -19.69 -2.13
C GLY A 65 -21.12 -18.72 -1.84
N GLY A 66 -20.03 -19.17 -1.26
CA GLY A 66 -18.80 -18.39 -1.13
C GLY A 66 -17.98 -18.39 -2.40
N THR A 67 -17.04 -17.46 -2.52
CA THR A 67 -16.07 -17.39 -3.64
C THR A 67 -14.65 -17.48 -3.11
N MET A 68 -13.85 -18.40 -3.66
CA MET A 68 -12.40 -18.42 -3.46
C MET A 68 -11.73 -17.64 -4.59
N SER A 69 -10.78 -16.79 -4.23
CA SER A 69 -9.90 -16.13 -5.20
C SER A 69 -8.45 -16.18 -4.72
N TRP A 70 -7.52 -16.06 -5.67
CA TRP A 70 -6.10 -15.94 -5.37
C TRP A 70 -5.43 -14.99 -6.34
N THR A 71 -4.34 -14.39 -5.89
CA THR A 71 -3.47 -13.54 -6.69
C THR A 71 -2.03 -13.87 -6.41
N LEU A 72 -1.19 -13.75 -7.42
CA LEU A 72 0.26 -13.78 -7.33
C LEU A 72 0.82 -12.65 -8.18
N ALA A 73 1.56 -11.75 -7.58
CA ALA A 73 2.21 -10.65 -8.28
C ALA A 73 3.73 -10.78 -8.24
N THR A 74 4.37 -10.33 -9.31
CA THR A 74 5.82 -10.21 -9.41
C THR A 74 6.20 -8.76 -9.67
N ASP A 75 7.38 -8.35 -9.21
CA ASP A 75 8.04 -7.12 -9.61
C ASP A 75 9.42 -7.46 -10.17
N ASN A 76 9.70 -6.97 -11.39
CA ASN A 76 10.95 -7.24 -12.12
C ASN A 76 11.34 -8.73 -12.11
N VAL A 77 10.36 -9.62 -12.35
CA VAL A 77 10.44 -11.08 -12.33
C VAL A 77 10.70 -11.72 -10.96
N ALA A 78 10.84 -10.92 -9.90
CA ALA A 78 10.90 -11.40 -8.54
C ALA A 78 9.49 -11.54 -7.93
N PHE A 79 9.35 -12.40 -6.92
CA PHE A 79 8.11 -12.46 -6.14
C PHE A 79 7.86 -11.11 -5.43
N SER A 80 6.67 -10.57 -5.57
CA SER A 80 6.22 -9.35 -4.87
C SER A 80 5.21 -9.71 -3.79
N SER A 81 4.06 -10.26 -4.18
CA SER A 81 3.00 -10.59 -3.22
C SER A 81 2.12 -11.74 -3.68
N SER A 82 1.47 -12.39 -2.73
CA SER A 82 0.40 -13.34 -3.00
C SER A 82 -0.71 -13.24 -1.97
N ASN A 83 -1.94 -13.55 -2.37
CA ASN A 83 -3.08 -13.59 -1.47
C ASN A 83 -4.07 -14.65 -1.92
N ILE A 84 -4.61 -15.40 -0.95
CA ILE A 84 -5.79 -16.23 -1.12
C ILE A 84 -6.91 -15.60 -0.31
N LYS A 85 -8.07 -15.38 -0.92
CA LYS A 85 -9.26 -14.81 -0.29
C LYS A 85 -10.41 -15.81 -0.35
N LEU A 86 -11.05 -16.04 0.77
CA LEU A 86 -12.37 -16.67 0.86
C LEU A 86 -13.40 -15.56 1.15
N ASP A 87 -14.24 -15.28 0.19
CA ASP A 87 -15.38 -14.37 0.32
C ASP A 87 -16.60 -15.15 0.78
N MET A 88 -17.21 -14.73 1.90
CA MET A 88 -18.36 -15.37 2.54
C MET A 88 -19.62 -14.49 2.46
N GLY A 89 -19.65 -13.52 1.52
CA GLY A 89 -20.74 -12.58 1.38
C GLY A 89 -20.89 -11.67 2.62
N ASP A 90 -22.09 -11.57 3.16
CA ASP A 90 -22.39 -10.72 4.34
C ASP A 90 -21.58 -11.09 5.60
N SER A 91 -20.98 -12.26 5.64
CA SER A 91 -20.10 -12.68 6.74
C SER A 91 -18.67 -12.19 6.62
N GLY A 92 -18.36 -11.40 5.58
CA GLY A 92 -17.03 -10.86 5.34
C GLY A 92 -16.11 -11.79 4.57
N SER A 93 -14.81 -11.58 4.66
CA SER A 93 -13.80 -12.35 3.95
C SER A 93 -12.61 -12.72 4.84
N ILE A 94 -12.08 -13.91 4.61
CA ILE A 94 -10.83 -14.41 5.20
C ILE A 94 -9.74 -14.30 4.13
N HIS A 95 -8.57 -13.85 4.53
CA HIS A 95 -7.40 -13.68 3.68
C HIS A 95 -6.23 -14.48 4.24
N PHE A 96 -5.44 -15.08 3.37
CA PHE A 96 -4.11 -15.55 3.68
C PHE A 96 -3.15 -14.94 2.68
N GLY A 97 -2.32 -14.01 3.15
CA GLY A 97 -1.46 -13.18 2.32
C GLY A 97 0.02 -13.31 2.66
N ASN A 98 0.86 -13.07 1.66
CA ASN A 98 2.30 -12.95 1.80
C ASN A 98 2.77 -11.76 0.98
N GLY A 99 3.43 -10.78 1.62
CA GLY A 99 3.80 -9.51 0.98
C GLY A 99 2.62 -8.61 0.62
N SER A 100 1.43 -8.82 1.21
CA SER A 100 0.23 -8.04 0.85
C SER A 100 -0.44 -7.43 2.09
N SER A 101 -0.78 -6.15 1.99
CA SER A 101 -1.42 -5.36 3.06
C SER A 101 -2.95 -5.49 3.00
N VAL A 102 -3.46 -6.72 3.11
CA VAL A 102 -4.89 -7.03 2.84
C VAL A 102 -5.79 -6.93 4.07
N ALA A 103 -5.23 -6.88 5.28
CA ALA A 103 -6.02 -6.86 6.51
C ALA A 103 -5.26 -6.23 7.69
N GLY A 104 -5.98 -6.00 8.80
CA GLY A 104 -5.46 -5.39 10.01
C GLY A 104 -5.08 -3.92 9.82
N GLN A 105 -4.19 -3.43 10.64
CA GLN A 105 -3.69 -2.05 10.62
C GLN A 105 -3.00 -1.71 9.29
N LYS A 106 -2.22 -2.62 8.75
CA LYS A 106 -1.44 -2.43 7.52
C LYS A 106 -2.29 -2.07 6.30
N LYS A 107 -3.57 -2.47 6.27
CA LYS A 107 -4.53 -2.06 5.24
C LYS A 107 -4.77 -0.54 5.23
N TYR A 108 -4.52 0.13 6.34
CA TYR A 108 -4.78 1.55 6.55
C TYR A 108 -3.50 2.35 6.81
N ALA A 109 -2.34 1.84 6.37
CA ALA A 109 -1.08 2.56 6.49
C ALA A 109 -1.13 3.90 5.74
N ASP A 110 -1.71 3.91 4.52
CA ASP A 110 -1.75 5.06 3.64
C ASP A 110 -3.19 5.47 3.34
N VAL A 111 -3.82 6.23 4.23
CA VAL A 111 -5.20 6.73 4.03
C VAL A 111 -5.26 8.14 3.47
N VAL A 112 -4.15 8.88 3.51
CA VAL A 112 -4.06 10.25 3.01
C VAL A 112 -4.04 10.25 1.48
N PRO A 113 -4.90 11.04 0.81
CA PRO A 113 -5.03 10.98 -0.65
C PRO A 113 -3.83 11.62 -1.34
N THR A 114 -3.31 10.95 -2.37
CA THR A 114 -2.28 11.46 -3.27
C THR A 114 -2.64 11.19 -4.74
N ALA A 115 -2.09 11.97 -5.64
CA ALA A 115 -2.15 11.74 -7.09
C ALA A 115 -0.93 10.95 -7.61
N GLY A 116 0.00 10.61 -6.74
CA GLY A 116 1.22 9.86 -7.02
C GLY A 116 1.67 9.09 -5.79
N GLU A 117 2.92 9.26 -5.41
CA GLU A 117 3.50 8.69 -4.19
C GLU A 117 3.13 9.53 -2.95
N GLN A 118 3.28 8.99 -1.75
CA GLN A 118 3.17 9.74 -0.50
C GLN A 118 4.31 10.73 -0.37
N VAL A 119 4.16 11.73 0.50
CA VAL A 119 5.16 12.81 0.63
C VAL A 119 6.50 12.35 1.19
N TYR A 120 6.53 11.20 1.86
CA TYR A 120 7.72 10.56 2.42
C TYR A 120 8.30 9.47 1.50
N ASP A 121 7.64 9.16 0.37
CA ASP A 121 8.16 8.18 -0.57
C ASP A 121 9.30 8.74 -1.42
N ASP A 122 10.24 7.87 -1.78
CA ASP A 122 11.39 8.15 -2.64
C ASP A 122 12.40 9.21 -2.09
N VAL A 123 12.22 9.65 -0.88
CA VAL A 123 13.15 10.47 -0.08
C VAL A 123 13.59 9.68 1.16
N ASP A 124 14.71 10.09 1.80
CA ASP A 124 15.22 9.44 3.02
C ASP A 124 14.38 9.78 4.28
N ALA A 125 13.07 9.99 4.11
CA ALA A 125 12.14 10.31 5.17
C ALA A 125 11.68 9.09 5.96
N THR A 126 11.30 9.33 7.19
CA THR A 126 10.58 8.37 8.04
C THR A 126 9.13 8.29 7.58
N ASP A 127 8.61 7.10 7.36
CA ASP A 127 7.19 6.89 7.11
C ASP A 127 6.36 6.99 8.42
N ASN A 128 5.11 6.59 8.40
CA ASN A 128 4.25 6.62 9.60
C ASN A 128 4.39 5.38 10.50
N GLY A 129 5.33 4.50 10.24
CA GLY A 129 5.63 3.29 11.02
C GLY A 129 4.60 2.16 10.93
N LEU A 130 3.43 2.40 10.30
CA LEU A 130 2.33 1.43 10.28
C LEU A 130 2.55 0.28 9.30
N ALA A 131 3.33 0.53 8.25
CA ALA A 131 3.62 -0.48 7.23
C ALA A 131 4.54 -1.58 7.78
N ASP A 132 5.44 -1.25 8.69
CA ASP A 132 6.48 -2.13 9.18
C ASP A 132 6.16 -2.76 10.54
N ASN A 133 5.21 -2.18 11.29
CA ASN A 133 4.90 -2.64 12.65
C ASN A 133 4.29 -4.06 12.71
N VAL A 134 3.54 -4.49 11.71
CA VAL A 134 2.97 -5.84 11.64
C VAL A 134 3.42 -6.55 10.39
N SER A 135 3.98 -7.76 10.53
CA SER A 135 4.44 -8.57 9.40
C SER A 135 3.29 -8.85 8.42
N ASN A 136 3.59 -8.73 7.12
CA ASN A 136 2.72 -9.17 6.04
C ASN A 136 3.11 -10.55 5.45
N SER A 137 4.08 -11.22 6.08
CA SER A 137 4.55 -12.54 5.67
C SER A 137 3.66 -13.63 6.25
N ASN A 138 2.96 -14.37 5.38
CA ASN A 138 2.02 -15.42 5.76
C ASN A 138 0.94 -14.93 6.75
N MET A 139 0.42 -13.74 6.51
CA MET A 139 -0.59 -13.11 7.36
C MET A 139 -1.96 -13.76 7.13
N LEU A 140 -2.62 -14.15 8.22
CA LEU A 140 -4.04 -14.49 8.25
C LEU A 140 -4.83 -13.21 8.55
N GLY A 141 -5.79 -12.88 7.72
CA GLY A 141 -6.61 -11.66 7.84
C GLY A 141 -8.10 -11.94 7.77
N TYR A 142 -8.87 -11.03 8.33
CA TYR A 142 -10.32 -10.99 8.20
C TYR A 142 -10.76 -9.55 7.90
N ASN A 143 -11.71 -9.39 6.98
CA ASN A 143 -12.41 -8.12 6.75
C ASN A 143 -13.91 -8.37 6.75
N GLY A 144 -14.65 -7.54 7.46
CA GLY A 144 -16.12 -7.61 7.51
C GLY A 144 -16.76 -6.26 7.74
N SER A 145 -18.07 -6.15 7.46
CA SER A 145 -18.85 -4.95 7.72
C SER A 145 -20.07 -5.28 8.58
N PHE A 146 -20.27 -4.55 9.66
CA PHE A 146 -21.31 -4.78 10.65
C PHE A 146 -22.00 -3.47 11.00
N GLY A 147 -23.24 -3.30 10.56
CA GLY A 147 -24.02 -2.08 10.87
C GLY A 147 -23.39 -0.78 10.36
N GLY A 148 -22.70 -0.84 9.23
CA GLY A 148 -21.97 0.30 8.66
C GLY A 148 -20.53 0.44 9.15
N LEU A 149 -20.14 -0.28 10.21
CA LEU A 149 -18.76 -0.33 10.68
C LEU A 149 -17.96 -1.38 9.90
N THR A 150 -16.85 -1.00 9.32
CA THR A 150 -15.88 -1.92 8.72
C THR A 150 -14.86 -2.35 9.78
N VAL A 151 -14.61 -3.65 9.88
CA VAL A 151 -13.64 -4.24 10.80
C VAL A 151 -12.60 -5.00 9.99
N SER A 152 -11.33 -4.82 10.33
CA SER A 152 -10.20 -5.52 9.72
C SER A 152 -9.31 -6.09 10.83
N LEU A 153 -8.96 -7.37 10.72
CA LEU A 153 -8.12 -8.08 11.68
C LEU A 153 -6.95 -8.71 10.92
N GLY A 154 -5.75 -8.61 11.47
CA GLY A 154 -4.54 -9.23 10.93
C GLY A 154 -3.78 -9.99 12.01
N TRP A 155 -3.23 -11.14 11.63
CA TRP A 155 -2.36 -11.93 12.48
C TRP A 155 -1.29 -12.60 11.62
N ALA A 156 -0.04 -12.50 12.06
CA ALA A 156 1.09 -13.18 11.46
C ALA A 156 1.98 -13.77 12.55
N LYS A 157 2.88 -14.65 12.21
CA LYS A 157 3.89 -15.17 13.12
C LYS A 157 5.22 -15.26 12.39
N ASP A 158 6.21 -14.60 12.95
CA ASP A 158 7.60 -14.68 12.52
C ASP A 158 8.51 -15.29 13.59
N THR A 159 9.82 -15.13 13.43
CA THR A 159 10.83 -15.62 14.40
C THR A 159 10.86 -14.79 15.69
N GLY A 160 10.39 -13.54 15.67
CA GLY A 160 10.34 -12.64 16.84
C GLY A 160 9.14 -12.89 17.75
N GLY A 161 8.06 -13.46 17.22
CA GLY A 161 6.82 -13.68 17.96
C GLY A 161 5.60 -13.72 17.09
N ALA A 162 4.47 -13.35 17.64
CA ALA A 162 3.22 -13.19 16.90
C ALA A 162 2.90 -11.71 16.76
N ASP A 163 2.65 -11.31 15.54
CA ASP A 163 2.14 -9.98 15.22
C ASP A 163 0.63 -10.03 15.14
N SER A 164 -0.03 -9.06 15.73
CA SER A 164 -1.49 -8.93 15.67
C SER A 164 -1.90 -7.49 15.46
N SER A 165 -2.94 -7.28 14.68
CA SER A 165 -3.47 -5.94 14.46
C SER A 165 -4.96 -5.95 14.18
N TRP A 166 -5.59 -4.82 14.44
CA TRP A 166 -6.97 -4.59 14.08
C TRP A 166 -7.20 -3.15 13.65
N ALA A 167 -8.21 -2.94 12.84
CA ALA A 167 -8.69 -1.64 12.46
C ALA A 167 -10.21 -1.62 12.41
N VAL A 168 -10.77 -0.46 12.71
CA VAL A 168 -12.19 -0.15 12.54
C VAL A 168 -12.32 1.14 11.75
N GLU A 169 -13.25 1.13 10.81
CA GLU A 169 -13.54 2.30 9.98
C GLU A 169 -15.06 2.48 9.90
N TYR A 170 -15.53 3.69 10.11
CA TYR A 170 -16.91 4.06 9.89
C TYR A 170 -16.98 4.96 8.64
N PRO A 171 -17.30 4.39 7.47
CA PRO A 171 -17.53 5.17 6.27
C PRO A 171 -18.86 5.93 6.39
N ASP A 172 -18.94 7.10 5.77
CA ASP A 172 -20.16 7.91 5.70
C ASP A 172 -20.80 8.24 7.07
N LEU A 173 -19.97 8.54 8.07
CA LEU A 173 -20.45 9.07 9.38
C LEU A 173 -21.38 10.28 9.16
N ILE A 174 -21.00 11.15 8.24
CA ILE A 174 -21.81 12.11 7.54
C ILE A 174 -21.44 11.97 6.05
N ASP A 175 -22.29 12.42 5.16
CA ASP A 175 -22.09 12.29 3.71
C ASP A 175 -20.65 12.67 3.28
N GLY A 176 -19.94 11.71 2.72
CA GLY A 176 -18.55 11.82 2.28
C GLY A 176 -17.48 11.77 3.37
N MET A 177 -17.81 11.61 4.66
CA MET A 177 -16.84 11.58 5.76
C MET A 177 -16.61 10.17 6.28
N THR A 178 -15.36 9.74 6.25
CA THR A 178 -14.88 8.48 6.83
C THR A 178 -13.99 8.77 8.03
N ILE A 179 -14.18 8.05 9.12
CA ILE A 179 -13.28 8.07 10.27
C ILE A 179 -12.81 6.65 10.56
N GLY A 180 -11.61 6.50 11.10
CA GLY A 180 -11.10 5.20 11.47
C GLY A 180 -10.05 5.26 12.56
N PHE A 181 -9.78 4.09 13.10
CA PHE A 181 -8.78 3.86 14.13
C PHE A 181 -8.19 2.45 13.97
N SER A 182 -6.92 2.30 14.25
CA SER A 182 -6.24 1.01 14.24
C SER A 182 -5.21 0.86 15.35
N MET A 183 -4.93 -0.38 15.69
CA MET A 183 -3.83 -0.77 16.58
C MET A 183 -3.14 -2.01 16.04
N GLY A 184 -1.83 -2.10 16.28
CA GLY A 184 -1.02 -3.26 15.97
C GLY A 184 0.08 -3.45 17.01
N GLU A 185 0.42 -4.70 17.27
CA GLU A 185 1.51 -5.15 18.12
C GLU A 185 2.36 -6.14 17.32
N ASN A 186 3.67 -5.93 17.28
CA ASN A 186 4.59 -6.88 16.66
C ASN A 186 5.15 -7.88 17.68
N GLY A 187 5.81 -8.94 17.21
CA GLY A 187 6.34 -9.99 18.06
C GLY A 187 7.47 -9.56 19.02
N ASN A 188 8.01 -8.35 18.84
CA ASN A 188 8.96 -7.73 19.74
C ASN A 188 8.29 -6.85 20.80
N THR A 189 6.96 -6.75 20.75
CA THR A 189 6.08 -5.96 21.59
C THR A 189 6.15 -4.44 21.35
N ASP A 190 6.63 -4.01 20.19
CA ASP A 190 6.40 -2.62 19.76
C ASP A 190 4.92 -2.44 19.40
N ASP A 191 4.33 -1.36 19.88
CA ASP A 191 2.93 -1.05 19.66
C ASP A 191 2.80 0.08 18.64
N ALA A 192 1.83 -0.02 17.73
CA ALA A 192 1.48 1.09 16.86
C ALA A 192 -0.01 1.39 16.90
N THR A 193 -0.35 2.66 16.94
CA THR A 193 -1.72 3.13 16.85
C THR A 193 -1.89 4.11 15.70
N SER A 194 -3.08 4.18 15.13
CA SER A 194 -3.40 5.21 14.14
C SER A 194 -4.86 5.63 14.21
N ALA A 195 -5.10 6.90 13.94
CA ALA A 195 -6.44 7.46 13.78
C ALA A 195 -6.48 8.34 12.53
N TRP A 196 -7.59 8.30 11.78
CA TRP A 196 -7.73 9.10 10.58
C TRP A 196 -9.13 9.64 10.38
N VAL A 197 -9.17 10.75 9.64
CA VAL A 197 -10.38 11.35 9.10
C VAL A 197 -10.14 11.62 7.63
N LYS A 198 -11.06 11.18 6.77
CA LYS A 198 -11.08 11.47 5.33
C LYS A 198 -12.42 12.06 4.95
N TYR A 199 -12.41 13.13 4.17
CA TYR A 199 -13.62 13.78 3.69
C TYR A 199 -13.54 14.00 2.18
N THR A 200 -14.57 13.52 1.47
CA THR A 200 -14.71 13.69 0.03
C THR A 200 -15.95 14.49 -0.27
N SER A 201 -15.80 15.58 -1.03
CA SER A 201 -16.90 16.40 -1.51
C SER A 201 -16.69 16.76 -2.97
N GLY A 202 -17.50 16.18 -3.84
CA GLY A 202 -17.35 16.32 -5.29
C GLY A 202 -15.96 15.83 -5.75
N ALA A 203 -15.19 16.73 -6.34
CA ALA A 203 -13.87 16.42 -6.89
C ALA A 203 -12.73 16.54 -5.86
N ILE A 204 -13.00 16.94 -4.63
CA ILE A 204 -11.99 17.19 -3.59
C ILE A 204 -12.04 16.08 -2.56
N THR A 205 -10.87 15.54 -2.23
CA THR A 205 -10.69 14.65 -1.06
C THR A 205 -9.59 15.24 -0.18
N ALA A 206 -9.88 15.38 1.10
CA ALA A 206 -8.92 15.78 2.13
C ALA A 206 -8.86 14.69 3.20
N ALA A 207 -7.68 14.45 3.75
CA ALA A 207 -7.53 13.55 4.89
C ALA A 207 -6.44 14.02 5.84
N TRP A 208 -6.57 13.59 7.08
CA TRP A 208 -5.58 13.65 8.13
C TRP A 208 -5.46 12.27 8.76
N GLN A 209 -4.23 11.84 8.98
CA GLN A 209 -3.87 10.63 9.70
C GLN A 209 -2.82 10.97 10.75
N ARG A 210 -3.01 10.50 11.96
CA ARG A 210 -2.01 10.48 13.02
C ARG A 210 -1.68 9.04 13.35
N SER A 211 -0.40 8.73 13.47
CA SER A 211 0.08 7.46 13.97
C SER A 211 1.14 7.66 15.03
N GLU A 212 1.27 6.67 15.89
CA GLU A 212 2.25 6.63 16.98
C GLU A 212 2.81 5.22 17.03
N VAL A 213 4.13 5.11 17.14
CA VAL A 213 4.84 3.84 17.30
C VAL A 213 5.67 3.90 18.57
N ASP A 214 5.34 3.04 19.52
CA ASP A 214 6.02 2.87 20.78
C ASP A 214 7.02 1.72 20.66
N TYR A 215 8.32 2.03 20.65
CA TYR A 215 9.39 1.04 20.54
C TYR A 215 9.85 0.54 21.90
N VAL A 216 9.78 -0.76 22.11
CA VAL A 216 10.27 -1.39 23.36
C VAL A 216 11.81 -1.46 23.41
N ALA A 217 12.49 -1.38 22.27
CA ALA A 217 13.93 -1.47 22.20
C ALA A 217 14.59 -0.29 22.93
N SER A 218 15.47 -0.59 23.90
CA SER A 218 16.20 0.42 24.65
C SER A 218 17.07 1.28 23.74
N GLY A 219 16.85 2.57 23.73
CA GLY A 219 17.61 3.56 22.95
C GLY A 219 16.97 3.90 21.60
N THR A 220 15.83 3.31 21.27
CA THR A 220 14.94 3.78 20.20
C THR A 220 13.92 4.72 20.83
N ASN A 221 13.71 5.88 20.23
CA ASN A 221 12.67 6.80 20.66
C ASN A 221 11.34 6.42 20.01
N ASP A 222 10.25 6.65 20.72
CA ASP A 222 8.92 6.57 20.15
C ASP A 222 8.74 7.64 19.09
N GLU A 223 7.92 7.36 18.10
CA GLU A 223 7.67 8.24 16.96
C GLU A 223 6.19 8.57 16.85
N GLU A 224 5.89 9.85 16.61
CA GLU A 224 4.55 10.31 16.32
C GLU A 224 4.50 11.01 14.96
N SER A 225 3.70 10.49 14.05
CA SER A 225 3.52 11.05 12.70
C SER A 225 2.16 11.73 12.58
N ASN A 226 2.16 12.93 11.98
CA ASN A 226 0.96 13.67 11.58
C ASN A 226 1.01 13.93 10.08
N HIS A 227 0.14 13.26 9.31
CA HIS A 227 0.07 13.38 7.87
C HIS A 227 -1.25 14.01 7.43
N ILE A 228 -1.17 15.04 6.59
CA ILE A 228 -2.33 15.71 5.98
C ILE A 228 -2.16 15.79 4.47
N GLY A 229 -3.22 15.56 3.73
CA GLY A 229 -3.21 15.67 2.27
C GLY A 229 -4.53 16.12 1.69
N LEU A 230 -4.43 16.69 0.51
CA LEU A 230 -5.53 17.14 -0.30
C LEU A 230 -5.32 16.66 -1.73
N SER A 231 -6.31 16.01 -2.33
CA SER A 231 -6.34 15.72 -3.75
C SER A 231 -7.53 16.38 -4.43
N PHE A 232 -7.34 16.75 -5.69
CA PHE A 232 -8.35 17.37 -6.54
C PHE A 232 -8.39 16.69 -7.90
N ALA A 233 -9.50 15.99 -8.20
CA ALA A 233 -9.80 15.45 -9.52
C ALA A 233 -10.28 16.58 -10.44
N MET A 234 -9.36 17.18 -11.20
CA MET A 234 -9.66 18.30 -12.10
C MET A 234 -10.65 17.88 -13.21
N ASN A 235 -10.55 16.63 -13.64
CA ASN A 235 -11.48 15.94 -14.56
C ASN A 235 -11.26 14.43 -14.44
N ASP A 236 -11.95 13.64 -15.27
CA ASP A 236 -11.91 12.16 -15.25
C ASP A 236 -10.50 11.58 -15.52
N SER A 237 -9.57 12.38 -16.02
CA SER A 237 -8.23 11.93 -16.41
C SER A 237 -7.11 12.58 -15.59
N LEU A 238 -7.33 13.74 -14.99
CA LEU A 238 -6.29 14.52 -14.32
C LEU A 238 -6.63 14.72 -12.85
N THR A 239 -5.75 14.24 -11.99
CA THR A 239 -5.75 14.48 -10.53
C THR A 239 -4.48 15.19 -10.12
N VAL A 240 -4.58 16.10 -9.19
CA VAL A 240 -3.44 16.76 -8.52
C VAL A 240 -3.58 16.62 -7.02
N SER A 241 -2.46 16.60 -6.29
CA SER A 241 -2.46 16.54 -4.84
C SER A 241 -1.32 17.35 -4.22
N VAL A 242 -1.51 17.67 -2.95
CA VAL A 242 -0.48 18.22 -2.07
C VAL A 242 -0.59 17.54 -0.72
N GLY A 243 0.53 17.34 -0.04
CA GLY A 243 0.56 16.74 1.29
C GLY A 243 1.72 17.29 2.13
N ARG A 244 1.61 17.07 3.44
CA ARG A 244 2.64 17.34 4.43
C ARG A 244 2.56 16.28 5.51
N GLN A 245 3.72 15.77 5.91
CA GLN A 245 3.88 14.94 7.09
C GLN A 245 4.88 15.58 8.03
N GLU A 246 4.64 15.46 9.32
CA GLU A 246 5.56 15.84 10.38
C GLU A 246 5.73 14.63 11.31
N VAL A 247 6.96 14.26 11.60
CA VAL A 247 7.29 13.16 12.50
C VAL A 247 8.07 13.71 13.69
N ASP A 248 7.47 13.63 14.88
CA ASP A 248 8.19 13.82 16.14
C ASP A 248 9.03 12.56 16.40
N MET A 249 10.33 12.74 16.37
CA MET A 249 11.34 11.67 16.50
C MET A 249 11.77 11.46 17.96
N GLY A 250 11.06 12.07 18.92
CA GLY A 250 11.30 11.93 20.35
C GLY A 250 12.48 12.71 20.88
N ALA A 251 12.84 12.42 22.11
CA ALA A 251 13.76 13.25 22.90
C ALA A 251 15.15 13.40 22.27
N GLY A 252 15.59 14.66 22.12
CA GLY A 252 16.92 15.04 21.66
C GLY A 252 17.08 15.12 20.13
N LYS A 253 16.00 14.93 19.39
CA LYS A 253 15.93 15.13 17.95
C LYS A 253 15.05 16.34 17.62
N VAL A 254 15.14 16.82 16.41
CA VAL A 254 14.18 17.78 15.84
C VAL A 254 13.11 17.02 15.08
N ASP A 255 11.96 17.65 14.86
CA ASP A 255 10.90 17.04 14.07
C ASP A 255 11.33 17.00 12.60
N GLU A 256 11.06 15.86 11.96
CA GLU A 256 11.24 15.69 10.52
C GLU A 256 9.99 16.20 9.81
N GLU A 257 10.15 16.97 8.73
CA GLU A 257 9.03 17.47 7.94
C GLU A 257 9.17 17.08 6.47
N SER A 258 8.17 16.33 5.96
CA SER A 258 8.06 15.99 4.55
C SER A 258 6.92 16.75 3.90
N THR A 259 7.16 17.32 2.72
CA THR A 259 6.16 18.02 1.91
C THR A 259 6.23 17.54 0.47
N GLY A 260 5.09 17.49 -0.20
CA GLY A 260 5.06 17.03 -1.58
C GLY A 260 3.88 17.53 -2.38
N VAL A 261 4.08 17.54 -3.68
CA VAL A 261 3.04 17.80 -4.69
C VAL A 261 3.08 16.70 -5.73
N ALA A 262 1.93 16.26 -6.21
CA ALA A 262 1.84 15.25 -7.25
C ALA A 262 0.75 15.57 -8.27
N ALA A 263 0.92 15.03 -9.48
CA ALA A 263 -0.08 15.07 -10.54
C ALA A 263 -0.09 13.75 -11.29
N SER A 264 -1.26 13.28 -11.68
CA SER A 264 -1.44 12.06 -12.46
C SER A 264 -2.42 12.31 -13.60
N TYR A 265 -2.03 11.93 -14.81
CA TYR A 265 -2.86 12.02 -16.01
C TYR A 265 -2.99 10.65 -16.67
N THR A 266 -4.23 10.15 -16.78
CA THR A 266 -4.54 8.87 -17.40
C THR A 266 -5.13 9.05 -18.79
N MET A 267 -4.58 8.34 -19.77
CA MET A 267 -4.99 8.36 -21.16
C MET A 267 -5.12 6.91 -21.68
N GLY A 268 -6.33 6.39 -21.69
CA GLY A 268 -6.59 5.00 -22.01
C GLY A 268 -5.94 4.06 -20.98
N SER A 269 -5.04 3.18 -21.43
CA SER A 269 -4.27 2.27 -20.56
C SER A 269 -2.95 2.86 -20.06
N MET A 270 -2.62 4.10 -20.43
CA MET A 270 -1.38 4.75 -20.04
C MET A 270 -1.63 5.81 -18.97
N THR A 271 -0.79 5.84 -17.95
CA THR A 271 -0.77 6.89 -16.92
C THR A 271 0.59 7.56 -16.91
N VAL A 272 0.58 8.90 -16.96
CA VAL A 272 1.76 9.73 -16.71
C VAL A 272 1.57 10.34 -15.32
N ALA A 273 2.52 10.10 -14.43
CA ALA A 273 2.54 10.69 -13.10
C ALA A 273 3.82 11.49 -12.88
N ALA A 274 3.72 12.52 -12.07
CA ALA A 274 4.85 13.30 -11.61
C ALA A 274 4.64 13.68 -10.14
N HIS A 275 5.70 13.63 -9.35
CA HIS A 275 5.71 14.15 -8.00
C HIS A 275 7.02 14.87 -7.68
N SER A 276 6.98 15.72 -6.67
CA SER A 276 8.15 16.34 -6.08
C SER A 276 7.96 16.37 -4.58
N ASN A 277 8.83 15.63 -3.89
CA ASN A 277 8.86 15.49 -2.44
C ASN A 277 10.13 16.12 -1.88
N THR A 278 10.04 16.73 -0.73
CA THR A 278 11.17 17.28 0.03
C THR A 278 10.98 16.93 1.48
N THR A 279 12.05 16.51 2.13
CA THR A 279 12.11 16.26 3.57
C THR A 279 13.21 17.09 4.18
N ASP A 280 12.85 17.81 5.22
CA ASP A 280 13.75 18.61 6.04
C ASP A 280 14.04 17.85 7.34
N ASP A 281 15.26 17.99 7.87
CA ASP A 281 15.72 17.39 9.13
C ASP A 281 15.60 15.86 9.19
N VAL A 282 15.99 15.18 8.09
CA VAL A 282 15.93 13.72 7.90
C VAL A 282 16.43 12.95 9.12
N GLY A 283 15.62 12.00 9.60
CA GLY A 283 15.89 11.19 10.77
C GLY A 283 16.01 11.99 12.08
N GLY A 284 15.42 13.19 12.14
CA GLY A 284 15.47 14.10 13.26
C GLY A 284 16.84 14.75 13.47
N SER A 285 17.62 14.93 12.39
CA SER A 285 18.94 15.53 12.40
C SER A 285 18.88 16.92 11.77
N SER A 286 19.10 17.98 12.55
CA SER A 286 18.94 19.35 12.06
C SER A 286 19.85 19.65 10.87
N GLY A 287 19.24 20.15 9.77
CA GLY A 287 19.92 20.57 8.55
C GLY A 287 20.35 19.41 7.65
N THR A 288 19.75 18.24 7.80
CA THR A 288 19.86 17.12 6.85
C THR A 288 18.59 17.10 6.01
N ASP A 289 18.71 17.47 4.75
CA ASP A 289 17.57 17.61 3.86
C ASP A 289 17.70 16.63 2.70
N ASP A 290 16.57 16.11 2.20
CA ASP A 290 16.51 15.31 0.99
C ASP A 290 15.36 15.77 0.09
N SER A 291 15.49 15.52 -1.21
CA SER A 291 14.41 15.84 -2.17
C SER A 291 14.49 15.00 -3.43
N ILE A 292 13.33 14.75 -3.99
CA ILE A 292 13.19 14.09 -5.29
C ILE A 292 12.19 14.82 -6.17
N THR A 293 12.44 14.77 -7.47
CA THR A 293 11.41 15.02 -8.49
C THR A 293 11.39 13.82 -9.44
N GLU A 294 10.27 13.15 -9.50
CA GLU A 294 10.06 11.98 -10.36
C GLU A 294 9.00 12.25 -11.42
N VAL A 295 9.22 11.71 -12.62
CA VAL A 295 8.22 11.60 -13.68
C VAL A 295 8.18 10.16 -14.17
N SER A 296 7.01 9.56 -14.16
CA SER A 296 6.83 8.18 -14.60
C SER A 296 5.76 8.03 -15.68
N VAL A 297 5.92 7.01 -16.51
CA VAL A 297 4.94 6.56 -17.49
C VAL A 297 4.70 5.08 -17.29
N ALA A 298 3.46 4.73 -16.98
CA ALA A 298 3.02 3.35 -16.75
C ALA A 298 1.91 2.93 -17.71
N PHE A 299 1.84 1.62 -18.03
CA PHE A 299 0.77 0.98 -18.81
C PHE A 299 0.62 -0.49 -18.42
#